data_9e341a44def6e9819f51df1c9208bde7
#
_entry.id   9e341a44def6e9819f51df1c9208bde7
#
_cell.length_a   1.000
_cell.length_b   1.000
_cell.length_c   1.000
_cell.angle_alpha   90.00
_cell.angle_beta   90.00
_cell.angle_gamma   90.00
#
_symmetry.space_group_name_H-M   'P 1'
#
loop_
_entity.id
_entity.type
_entity.pdbx_description
1 polymer ?
#
loop_
_entity_poly.entity_id
_entity_poly.type
_entity_poly.pdbx_seq_one_letter_code
_entity_poly.pdbx_strand_id
1 'polypeptide(L)'
;MNAIYQLLNPDNTISLNRPLAHAVGLMETVVYSALIAKWQYYSDRGQLDPDGWFYSTIADLEESTSLSDKQQKRCITVLEKRGLIKCSPRGMPAKRSFYIIDDIVHLAEILAEGEEKMKSVKPSSAEKYKRNATADEENSTPEKEETPPQT
;
A
#
# COMPACT_ATOMS: atom_id res chain seq x y z
N MET A 1 0.57 -25.55 7.63
CA MET A 1 0.51 -24.23 6.99
C MET A 1 -0.08 -24.34 5.61
N ASN A 2 -0.94 -23.42 5.24
CA ASN A 2 -1.65 -23.43 3.97
C ASN A 2 -0.70 -23.23 2.79
N ALA A 3 -0.78 -24.10 1.79
CA ALA A 3 0.08 -24.03 0.62
C ALA A 3 -0.12 -22.72 -0.17
N ILE A 4 -1.34 -22.20 -0.22
CA ILE A 4 -1.62 -20.92 -0.89
C ILE A 4 -0.86 -19.80 -0.21
N TYR A 5 -0.89 -19.76 1.11
CA TYR A 5 -0.16 -18.75 1.88
C TYR A 5 1.35 -18.83 1.62
N GLN A 6 1.90 -20.05 1.57
CA GLN A 6 3.31 -20.25 1.29
C GLN A 6 3.72 -19.79 -0.10
N LEU A 7 2.85 -20.00 -1.10
CA LEU A 7 3.11 -19.55 -2.46
C LEU A 7 3.12 -18.03 -2.59
N LEU A 8 2.27 -17.34 -1.82
CA LEU A 8 2.13 -15.89 -1.90
C LEU A 8 3.11 -15.14 -1.01
N ASN A 9 3.73 -15.82 -0.08
CA ASN A 9 4.63 -15.24 0.90
C ASN A 9 6.01 -15.90 0.76
N PRO A 10 7.11 -15.23 1.12
CA PRO A 10 7.27 -13.87 1.60
C PRO A 10 8.09 -12.95 0.68
N ASP A 11 8.76 -13.49 -0.36
CA ASP A 11 9.88 -12.79 -0.97
C ASP A 11 9.51 -11.73 -1.98
N ASN A 12 8.31 -11.81 -2.53
CA ASN A 12 7.84 -10.89 -3.57
C ASN A 12 6.59 -10.14 -3.12
N THR A 13 6.60 -9.64 -1.91
CA THR A 13 5.46 -8.93 -1.34
C THR A 13 5.77 -7.47 -1.08
N ILE A 14 4.73 -6.66 -1.03
CA ILE A 14 4.81 -5.26 -0.65
C ILE A 14 3.98 -5.10 0.62
N SER A 15 4.59 -4.54 1.67
CA SER A 15 3.87 -4.21 2.89
C SER A 15 3.22 -2.84 2.74
N LEU A 16 1.94 -2.75 3.06
CA LEU A 16 1.19 -1.51 2.96
C LEU A 16 0.69 -1.08 4.32
N ASN A 17 0.90 0.18 4.64
CA ASN A 17 0.34 0.78 5.85
C ASN A 17 -1.11 1.17 5.58
N ARG A 18 -2.05 0.62 6.32
CA ARG A 18 -3.49 0.86 6.09
C ARG A 18 -3.90 2.32 6.36
N PRO A 19 -3.49 2.94 7.47
CA PRO A 19 -3.76 4.36 7.66
C PRO A 19 -3.24 5.24 6.54
N LEU A 20 -2.05 4.97 6.03
CA LEU A 20 -1.51 5.72 4.91
C LEU A 20 -2.37 5.56 3.66
N ALA A 21 -2.83 4.33 3.37
CA ALA A 21 -3.70 4.07 2.23
C ALA A 21 -5.02 4.85 2.32
N HIS A 22 -5.59 4.96 3.51
CA HIS A 22 -6.79 5.77 3.73
C HIS A 22 -6.54 7.26 3.57
N ALA A 23 -5.35 7.72 3.94
CA ALA A 23 -5.01 9.14 3.87
C ALA A 23 -4.67 9.60 2.45
N VAL A 24 -3.84 8.85 1.74
CA VAL A 24 -3.30 9.31 0.44
C VAL A 24 -3.78 8.49 -0.75
N GLY A 25 -4.35 7.32 -0.52
CA GLY A 25 -4.81 6.42 -1.58
C GLY A 25 -4.00 5.14 -1.63
N LEU A 26 -4.61 4.07 -2.13
CA LEU A 26 -3.99 2.75 -2.17
C LEU A 26 -2.81 2.70 -3.13
N MET A 27 -2.99 3.15 -4.35
CA MET A 27 -1.90 3.15 -5.34
C MET A 27 -0.75 4.04 -4.92
N GLU A 28 -1.06 5.20 -4.33
CA GLU A 28 -0.08 6.13 -3.80
C GLU A 28 0.75 5.47 -2.69
N THR A 29 0.09 4.70 -1.84
CA THR A 29 0.78 3.96 -0.77
C THR A 29 1.67 2.86 -1.34
N VAL A 30 1.23 2.17 -2.40
CA VAL A 30 2.05 1.17 -3.09
C VAL A 30 3.34 1.83 -3.62
N VAL A 31 3.23 2.95 -4.31
CA VAL A 31 4.39 3.68 -4.83
C VAL A 31 5.31 4.13 -3.71
N TYR A 32 4.75 4.74 -2.67
CA TYR A 32 5.53 5.21 -1.53
C TYR A 32 6.27 4.07 -0.85
N SER A 33 5.61 2.94 -0.62
CA SER A 33 6.22 1.77 0.00
C SER A 33 7.38 1.22 -0.83
N ALA A 34 7.22 1.18 -2.15
CA ALA A 34 8.28 0.74 -3.04
C ALA A 34 9.47 1.70 -3.02
N LEU A 35 9.21 3.01 -2.98
CA LEU A 35 10.27 4.01 -2.89
C LEU A 35 10.99 3.96 -1.54
N ILE A 36 10.27 3.77 -0.45
CA ILE A 36 10.87 3.63 0.88
C ILE A 36 11.77 2.39 0.93
N ALA A 37 11.33 1.28 0.37
CA ALA A 37 12.14 0.06 0.33
C ALA A 37 13.44 0.27 -0.45
N LYS A 38 13.37 0.96 -1.58
CA LYS A 38 14.54 1.27 -2.41
C LYS A 38 15.47 2.26 -1.71
N TRP A 39 14.92 3.28 -1.09
CA TRP A 39 15.67 4.24 -0.29
C TRP A 39 16.43 3.55 0.85
N GLN A 40 15.76 2.67 1.59
CA GLN A 40 16.38 1.88 2.66
C GLN A 40 17.54 1.05 2.12
N TYR A 41 17.33 0.38 0.99
CA TYR A 41 18.35 -0.43 0.33
C TYR A 41 19.61 0.37 0.01
N TYR A 42 19.44 1.55 -0.61
CA TYR A 42 20.57 2.40 -0.96
C TYR A 42 21.20 3.08 0.26
N SER A 43 20.38 3.49 1.22
CA SER A 43 20.86 4.11 2.45
C SER A 43 21.76 3.16 3.24
N ASP A 44 21.31 1.91 3.40
CA ASP A 44 22.07 0.91 4.13
C ASP A 44 23.44 0.60 3.49
N ARG A 45 23.56 0.82 2.19
CA ARG A 45 24.78 0.56 1.43
C ARG A 45 25.62 1.82 1.18
N GLY A 46 25.19 2.96 1.70
CA GLY A 46 25.88 4.22 1.45
C GLY A 46 25.85 4.64 -0.01
N GLN A 47 24.80 4.29 -0.74
CA GLN A 47 24.69 4.50 -2.19
C GLN A 47 23.71 5.60 -2.58
N LEU A 48 23.20 6.36 -1.63
CA LEU A 48 22.47 7.59 -1.94
C LEU A 48 23.45 8.61 -2.50
N ASP A 49 22.95 9.55 -3.33
CA ASP A 49 23.83 10.63 -3.77
C ASP A 49 24.15 11.55 -2.59
N PRO A 50 25.10 12.52 -2.76
CA PRO A 50 25.49 13.41 -1.64
C PRO A 50 24.33 14.18 -1.03
N ASP A 51 23.27 14.44 -1.80
CA ASP A 51 22.09 15.18 -1.34
C ASP A 51 20.97 14.27 -0.85
N GLY A 52 21.20 12.94 -0.82
CA GLY A 52 20.25 11.97 -0.32
C GLY A 52 19.25 11.46 -1.36
N TRP A 53 19.47 11.75 -2.64
CA TRP A 53 18.59 11.29 -3.72
C TRP A 53 18.98 9.92 -4.22
N PHE A 54 18.01 9.23 -4.80
CA PHE A 54 18.23 7.97 -5.51
C PHE A 54 17.36 7.94 -6.76
N TYR A 55 17.78 7.19 -7.76
CA TYR A 55 16.98 7.09 -8.98
C TYR A 55 16.09 5.85 -8.95
N SER A 56 14.94 5.96 -9.61
CA SER A 56 14.05 4.84 -9.88
C SER A 56 13.38 5.11 -11.22
N THR A 57 13.70 4.31 -12.21
CA THR A 57 13.13 4.48 -13.55
C THR A 57 11.68 4.05 -13.56
N ILE A 58 10.97 4.41 -14.63
CA ILE A 58 9.59 3.96 -14.84
C ILE A 58 9.54 2.43 -14.85
N ALA A 59 10.49 1.79 -15.54
CA ALA A 59 10.58 0.33 -15.59
C ALA A 59 10.83 -0.28 -14.22
N ASP A 60 11.71 0.30 -13.41
CA ASP A 60 11.99 -0.18 -12.04
C ASP A 60 10.73 -0.16 -11.19
N LEU A 61 9.99 0.93 -11.25
CA LEU A 61 8.81 1.09 -10.43
C LEU A 61 7.64 0.25 -10.95
N GLU A 62 7.55 0.06 -12.25
CA GLU A 62 6.56 -0.85 -12.84
C GLU A 62 6.82 -2.29 -12.42
N GLU A 63 8.07 -2.72 -12.44
CA GLU A 63 8.44 -4.05 -11.97
C GLU A 63 8.06 -4.26 -10.51
N SER A 64 8.33 -3.27 -9.67
CA SER A 64 8.07 -3.36 -8.22
C SER A 64 6.58 -3.28 -7.86
N THR A 65 5.78 -2.60 -8.67
CA THR A 65 4.40 -2.24 -8.28
C THR A 65 3.34 -2.71 -9.27
N SER A 66 3.72 -3.11 -10.47
CA SER A 66 2.85 -3.37 -11.63
C SER A 66 2.05 -2.15 -12.10
N LEU A 67 2.38 -0.95 -11.64
CA LEU A 67 1.71 0.28 -12.08
C LEU A 67 2.35 0.82 -13.36
N SER A 68 1.49 1.25 -14.30
CA SER A 68 1.94 1.85 -15.55
C SER A 68 2.57 3.22 -15.33
N ASP A 69 3.27 3.72 -16.34
CA ASP A 69 3.84 5.07 -16.33
C ASP A 69 2.82 6.13 -15.93
N LYS A 70 1.64 6.09 -16.52
CA LYS A 70 0.57 7.05 -16.24
C LYS A 70 0.10 6.97 -14.78
N GLN A 71 -0.07 5.75 -14.26
CA GLN A 71 -0.45 5.54 -12.87
C GLN A 71 0.63 6.01 -11.92
N GLN A 72 1.89 5.73 -12.24
CA GLN A 72 3.03 6.19 -11.46
C GLN A 72 3.07 7.71 -11.37
N LYS A 73 2.94 8.39 -12.50
CA LYS A 73 2.97 9.86 -12.54
C LYS A 73 1.89 10.48 -11.67
N ARG A 74 0.69 9.92 -11.74
CA ARG A 74 -0.42 10.39 -10.91
C ARG A 74 -0.12 10.22 -9.42
N CYS A 75 0.38 9.05 -9.03
CA CYS A 75 0.73 8.77 -7.65
C CYS A 75 1.85 9.68 -7.14
N ILE A 76 2.88 9.87 -7.96
CA ILE A 76 4.01 10.73 -7.62
C ILE A 76 3.53 12.17 -7.37
N THR A 77 2.65 12.67 -8.23
CA THR A 77 2.07 14.01 -8.06
C THR A 77 1.34 14.14 -6.72
N VAL A 78 0.55 13.15 -6.35
CA VAL A 78 -0.16 13.16 -5.08
C VAL A 78 0.81 13.13 -3.90
N LEU A 79 1.81 12.25 -3.95
CA LEU A 79 2.80 12.13 -2.87
C LEU A 79 3.62 13.41 -2.71
N GLU A 80 3.97 14.06 -3.81
CA GLU A 80 4.65 15.36 -3.75
C GLU A 80 3.77 16.43 -3.12
N LYS A 81 2.50 16.50 -3.50
CA LYS A 81 1.54 17.46 -2.92
C LYS A 81 1.33 17.23 -1.43
N ARG A 82 1.39 15.98 -1.01
CA ARG A 82 1.24 15.64 0.41
C ARG A 82 2.53 15.85 1.20
N GLY A 83 3.61 16.28 0.55
CA GLY A 83 4.87 16.56 1.22
C GLY A 83 5.64 15.32 1.68
N LEU A 84 5.46 14.20 1.01
CA LEU A 84 6.12 12.94 1.39
C LEU A 84 7.38 12.67 0.59
N ILE A 85 7.43 13.13 -0.65
CA ILE A 85 8.58 12.92 -1.55
C ILE A 85 8.83 14.15 -2.41
N LYS A 86 10.02 14.20 -3.00
CA LYS A 86 10.35 15.06 -4.13
C LYS A 86 10.76 14.18 -5.30
N CYS A 87 10.44 14.61 -6.50
CA CYS A 87 10.81 13.90 -7.73
C CYS A 87 11.40 14.90 -8.71
N SER A 88 12.55 14.56 -9.30
CA SER A 88 13.22 15.43 -10.25
C SER A 88 14.21 14.61 -11.09
N PRO A 89 14.42 14.94 -12.36
CA PRO A 89 15.52 14.34 -13.11
C PRO A 89 16.86 14.84 -12.57
N ARG A 90 17.79 13.93 -12.35
CA ARG A 90 19.11 14.24 -11.80
C ARG A 90 20.17 13.36 -12.46
N GLY A 91 21.39 13.86 -12.50
CA GLY A 91 22.53 13.12 -13.01
C GLY A 91 22.80 13.33 -14.50
N MET A 92 23.86 12.71 -14.99
CA MET A 92 24.27 12.73 -16.39
C MET A 92 24.60 11.32 -16.86
N PRO A 93 23.78 10.69 -17.70
CA PRO A 93 22.49 11.20 -18.19
C PRO A 93 21.46 11.33 -17.09
N ALA A 94 20.52 12.26 -17.27
CA ALA A 94 19.49 12.52 -16.28
C ALA A 94 18.56 11.30 -16.13
N LYS A 95 18.30 10.93 -14.89
CA LYS A 95 17.38 9.84 -14.52
C LYS A 95 16.34 10.35 -13.53
N ARG A 96 15.12 9.83 -13.63
CA ARG A 96 14.08 10.17 -12.68
C ARG A 96 14.54 9.79 -11.29
N SER A 97 14.64 10.77 -10.41
CA SER A 97 15.20 10.61 -9.08
C SER A 97 14.21 11.08 -8.03
N PHE A 98 14.36 10.51 -6.83
CA PHE A 98 13.45 10.75 -5.72
C PHE A 98 14.23 11.11 -4.47
N TYR A 99 13.61 11.94 -3.66
CA TYR A 99 14.07 12.29 -2.33
C TYR A 99 12.94 12.00 -1.34
N ILE A 100 13.21 11.21 -0.33
CA ILE A 100 12.25 10.92 0.72
C ILE A 100 12.33 12.05 1.75
N ILE A 101 11.24 12.76 1.94
CA ILE A 101 11.19 13.85 2.91
C ILE A 101 11.19 13.25 4.31
N ASP A 102 12.23 13.55 5.07
CA ASP A 102 12.43 13.02 6.41
C ASP A 102 11.78 13.93 7.45
N ASP A 103 10.45 13.91 7.48
CA ASP A 103 9.64 14.68 8.41
C ASP A 103 8.70 13.75 9.14
N ILE A 104 9.15 13.19 10.25
CA ILE A 104 8.41 12.19 11.02
C ILE A 104 7.13 12.80 11.59
N VAL A 105 7.16 14.05 12.01
CA VAL A 105 5.98 14.73 12.57
C VAL A 105 4.89 14.85 11.52
N HIS A 106 5.26 15.31 10.32
CA HIS A 106 4.32 15.43 9.21
C HIS A 106 3.74 14.07 8.81
N LEU A 107 4.59 13.05 8.72
CA LEU A 107 4.13 11.70 8.39
C LEU A 107 3.16 11.18 9.46
N ALA A 108 3.47 11.41 10.74
CA ALA A 108 2.59 11.00 11.83
C ALA A 108 1.22 11.67 11.73
N GLU A 109 1.16 12.94 11.34
CA GLU A 109 -0.10 13.65 11.11
C GLU A 109 -0.92 13.03 9.98
N ILE A 110 -0.27 12.65 8.89
CA ILE A 110 -0.93 11.97 7.77
C ILE A 110 -1.46 10.61 8.21
N LEU A 111 -0.69 9.85 8.99
CA LEU A 111 -1.13 8.56 9.50
C LEU A 111 -2.33 8.72 10.44
N ALA A 112 -2.34 9.75 11.27
CA ALA A 112 -3.47 10.06 12.15
C ALA A 112 -4.73 10.39 11.34
N GLU A 113 -4.59 11.16 10.27
CA GLU A 113 -5.68 11.43 9.33
C GLU A 113 -6.25 10.12 8.77
N GLY A 114 -5.37 9.20 8.37
CA GLY A 114 -5.77 7.90 7.84
C GLY A 114 -6.48 7.05 8.88
N GLU A 115 -6.03 7.06 10.12
CA GLU A 115 -6.69 6.34 11.21
C GLU A 115 -8.11 6.85 11.45
N GLU A 116 -8.31 8.16 11.41
CA GLU A 116 -9.64 8.73 11.53
C GLU A 116 -10.56 8.30 10.38
N LYS A 117 -10.04 8.28 9.16
CA LYS A 117 -10.78 7.78 8.01
C LYS A 117 -11.13 6.30 8.15
N MET A 118 -10.24 5.49 8.69
CA MET A 118 -10.52 4.08 8.94
C MET A 118 -11.66 3.90 9.94
N LYS A 119 -11.67 4.68 11.01
CA LYS A 119 -12.73 4.63 12.02
C LYS A 119 -14.08 5.06 11.44
N SER A 120 -14.08 5.91 10.43
CA SER A 120 -15.31 6.38 9.81
C SER A 120 -15.86 5.44 8.73
N VAL A 121 -15.18 4.33 8.45
CA VAL A 121 -15.71 3.30 7.57
C VAL A 121 -16.97 2.72 8.22
N LYS A 122 -18.02 2.76 7.49
CA LYS A 122 -19.42 2.76 7.93
C LYS A 122 -19.80 1.62 8.87
N PRO A 123 -20.20 1.92 10.10
CA PRO A 123 -20.77 0.92 10.99
C PRO A 123 -22.02 0.26 10.42
N SER A 124 -22.85 1.03 9.72
CA SER A 124 -24.09 0.53 9.14
C SER A 124 -23.89 -0.61 8.16
N SER A 125 -22.83 -0.58 7.36
CA SER A 125 -22.51 -1.66 6.44
C SER A 125 -22.07 -2.92 7.18
N ALA A 126 -21.25 -2.77 8.21
CA ALA A 126 -20.79 -3.88 9.03
C ALA A 126 -21.94 -4.53 9.80
N GLU A 127 -22.82 -3.71 10.38
CA GLU A 127 -24.00 -4.20 11.10
C GLU A 127 -24.95 -4.95 10.18
N LYS A 128 -25.18 -4.40 8.99
CA LYS A 128 -26.03 -5.03 7.99
C LYS A 128 -25.48 -6.38 7.56
N TYR A 129 -24.20 -6.49 7.38
CA TYR A 129 -23.53 -7.73 7.02
C TYR A 129 -23.66 -8.77 8.14
N LYS A 130 -23.39 -8.39 9.37
CA LYS A 130 -23.52 -9.28 10.53
C LYS A 130 -24.95 -9.80 10.69
N ARG A 131 -25.95 -8.93 10.47
CA ARG A 131 -27.34 -9.32 10.57
C ARG A 131 -27.71 -10.37 9.54
N ASN A 132 -27.26 -10.17 8.30
CA ASN A 132 -27.53 -11.13 7.23
C ASN A 132 -26.82 -12.46 7.49
N ALA A 133 -25.58 -12.44 7.96
CA ALA A 133 -24.86 -13.64 8.29
C ALA A 133 -25.54 -14.45 9.40
N THR A 134 -26.04 -13.77 10.42
CA THR A 134 -26.76 -14.43 11.51
C THR A 134 -28.06 -15.07 11.01
N ALA A 135 -28.80 -14.35 10.17
CA ALA A 135 -30.04 -14.88 9.60
C ALA A 135 -29.76 -16.13 8.74
N ASP A 136 -28.72 -16.08 7.96
CA ASP A 136 -28.33 -17.21 7.13
C ASP A 136 -27.95 -18.45 7.98
N GLU A 137 -27.25 -18.24 9.06
CA GLU A 137 -26.89 -19.31 9.97
C GLU A 137 -28.12 -19.97 10.59
N GLU A 138 -29.06 -19.19 11.04
CA GLU A 138 -30.31 -19.71 11.61
C GLU A 138 -31.10 -20.51 10.59
N ASN A 139 -31.18 -20.03 9.39
CA ASN A 139 -31.94 -20.68 8.33
C ASN A 139 -31.24 -21.93 7.79
N SER A 140 -29.94 -21.95 7.81
CA SER A 140 -29.17 -23.05 7.21
C SER A 140 -28.98 -24.24 8.15
N THR A 141 -29.13 -24.07 9.44
CA THR A 141 -28.92 -25.14 10.42
C THR A 141 -29.77 -26.39 10.16
N PRO A 142 -31.07 -26.24 9.95
CA PRO A 142 -31.89 -27.42 9.64
C PRO A 142 -31.51 -28.10 8.34
N GLU A 143 -31.12 -27.31 7.36
CA GLU A 143 -30.73 -27.84 6.06
C GLU A 143 -29.46 -28.67 6.13
N LYS A 144 -28.52 -28.22 6.96
CA LYS A 144 -27.26 -28.94 7.13
C LYS A 144 -27.47 -30.32 7.78
N GLU A 145 -28.44 -30.42 8.63
CA GLU A 145 -28.76 -31.70 9.27
C GLU A 145 -29.39 -32.68 8.30
N GLU A 146 -30.11 -32.17 7.32
CA GLU A 146 -30.80 -33.01 6.35
C GLU A 146 -29.93 -33.43 5.17
N THR A 147 -28.99 -32.56 4.79
CA THR A 147 -28.24 -32.80 3.56
C THR A 147 -27.10 -33.82 3.64
N PRO A 148 -26.39 -34.00 4.75
CA PRO A 148 -25.23 -34.88 4.79
C PRO A 148 -25.49 -36.30 4.29
N PRO A 149 -26.62 -36.90 4.57
CA PRO A 149 -26.87 -38.28 4.15
C PRO A 149 -26.96 -38.50 2.64
N GLN A 150 -27.04 -37.46 1.88
CA GLN A 150 -27.23 -37.55 0.43
C GLN A 150 -26.01 -37.98 -0.33
N THR A 151 -24.87 -37.88 0.27
CA THR A 151 -23.66 -38.37 -0.37
C THR A 151 -23.41 -39.80 -0.03
#